data_6384a06f302a3d463cbfad0b22227c8a
#
_entry.id   6384a06f302a3d463cbfad0b22227c8a
#
_cell.length_a   1.000
_cell.length_b   1.000
_cell.length_c   1.000
_cell.angle_alpha   90.00
_cell.angle_beta   90.00
_cell.angle_gamma   90.00
#
_symmetry.space_group_name_H-M   'P 1'
#
loop_
_entity.id
_entity.type
_entity.pdbx_description
1 polymer ?
#
loop_
_entity_poly.entity_id
_entity_poly.type
_entity_poly.pdbx_seq_one_letter_code
_entity_poly.pdbx_strand_id
1 'polypeptide(L)'
;MRWSLRKGRSAVFADTGLGKTAIEIEWARHVSRHGRVLILAPLAVAPQTQIEAAQFGVEIDCAKQDRGALITVANYENLHHFDPAQFAGIVLDESSILKAFTGKTRTTLIESFRETPFRLCATATPAPNDFTELGNHSEFLGVKTRTEMLAEYFVHDMDTTQDWRVKGHAVSAFWRWIATWGAVVRTPADLGHDDSAYRLLPLRMHDVVVDVDDLAGQTERTFG
;
A
#
# COMPACT_ATOMS: atom_id res chain seq x y z
N MET A 1 -12.80 -0.97 8.09
CA MET A 1 -13.59 -0.53 6.92
C MET A 1 -14.51 0.67 7.22
N ARG A 2 -15.49 0.64 8.12
CA ARG A 2 -16.42 1.78 8.39
C ARG A 2 -15.71 3.12 8.65
N TRP A 3 -14.61 3.10 9.38
CA TRP A 3 -13.79 4.30 9.61
C TRP A 3 -13.20 4.85 8.30
N SER A 4 -12.66 3.99 7.45
CA SER A 4 -12.07 4.36 6.16
C SER A 4 -13.11 4.99 5.22
N LEU A 5 -14.33 4.43 5.17
CA LEU A 5 -15.43 5.01 4.39
C LEU A 5 -15.83 6.41 4.89
N ARG A 6 -15.88 6.63 6.22
CA ARG A 6 -16.19 7.95 6.78
C ARG A 6 -15.11 8.99 6.47
N LYS A 7 -13.85 8.56 6.35
CA LYS A 7 -12.74 9.43 5.98
C LYS A 7 -12.74 9.80 4.50
N GLY A 8 -13.21 8.92 3.63
CA GLY A 8 -13.15 9.09 2.18
C GLY A 8 -11.73 8.95 1.62
N ARG A 9 -10.73 9.48 2.32
CA ARG A 9 -9.30 9.39 2.00
C ARG A 9 -8.55 8.83 3.21
N SER A 10 -8.02 7.62 3.08
CA SER A 10 -7.41 6.91 4.22
C SER A 10 -6.45 5.83 3.77
N ALA A 11 -5.60 5.39 4.70
CA ALA A 11 -4.76 4.21 4.54
C ALA A 11 -5.14 3.12 5.55
N VAL A 12 -5.08 1.87 5.10
CA VAL A 12 -5.21 0.68 5.93
C VAL A 12 -3.89 -0.07 5.88
N PHE A 13 -3.14 0.04 6.94
CA PHE A 13 -1.87 -0.64 7.14
C PHE A 13 -2.14 -1.89 7.98
N ALA A 14 -2.55 -2.96 7.30
CA ALA A 14 -2.89 -4.22 7.94
C ALA A 14 -1.86 -5.30 7.55
N ASP A 15 -1.43 -6.07 8.52
CA ASP A 15 -0.46 -7.12 8.31
C ASP A 15 -0.98 -8.19 7.34
N THR A 16 -0.09 -9.07 6.88
CA THR A 16 -0.43 -10.14 5.95
C THR A 16 -1.48 -11.07 6.56
N GLY A 17 -2.46 -11.49 5.74
CA GLY A 17 -3.53 -12.39 6.19
C GLY A 17 -4.70 -11.71 6.91
N LEU A 18 -4.68 -10.40 7.15
CA LEU A 18 -5.76 -9.67 7.83
C LEU A 18 -6.89 -9.20 6.90
N GLY A 19 -7.01 -9.77 5.71
CA GLY A 19 -8.15 -9.54 4.81
C GLY A 19 -8.16 -8.16 4.15
N LYS A 20 -6.99 -7.61 3.79
CA LYS A 20 -6.90 -6.34 3.05
C LYS A 20 -7.77 -6.34 1.80
N THR A 21 -7.66 -7.39 0.96
CA THR A 21 -8.44 -7.53 -0.27
C THR A 21 -9.96 -7.43 0.00
N ALA A 22 -10.46 -8.09 1.05
CA ALA A 22 -11.87 -7.99 1.44
C ALA A 22 -12.25 -6.56 1.86
N ILE A 23 -11.36 -5.84 2.56
CA ILE A 23 -11.58 -4.44 2.93
C ILE A 23 -11.65 -3.56 1.67
N GLU A 24 -10.78 -3.77 0.70
CA GLU A 24 -10.70 -3.03 -0.56
C GLU A 24 -11.93 -3.25 -1.43
N ILE A 25 -12.34 -4.51 -1.61
CA ILE A 25 -13.54 -4.90 -2.35
C ILE A 25 -14.79 -4.25 -1.74
N GLU A 26 -14.95 -4.38 -0.44
CA GLU A 26 -16.11 -3.83 0.26
C GLU A 26 -16.09 -2.29 0.28
N TRP A 27 -14.91 -1.67 0.40
CA TRP A 27 -14.77 -0.22 0.27
C TRP A 27 -15.15 0.23 -1.15
N ALA A 28 -14.65 -0.45 -2.19
CA ALA A 28 -14.97 -0.15 -3.58
C ALA A 28 -16.48 -0.29 -3.85
N ARG A 29 -17.12 -1.35 -3.32
CA ARG A 29 -18.58 -1.57 -3.40
C ARG A 29 -19.38 -0.41 -2.80
N HIS A 30 -18.92 0.15 -1.68
CA HIS A 30 -19.60 1.28 -1.07
C HIS A 30 -19.37 2.58 -1.83
N VAL A 31 -18.13 2.84 -2.27
CA VAL A 31 -17.76 4.06 -3.03
C VAL A 31 -18.37 4.07 -4.42
N SER A 32 -18.58 2.89 -5.03
CA SER A 32 -19.18 2.78 -6.36
C SER A 32 -20.60 3.35 -6.47
N ARG A 33 -21.26 3.62 -5.35
CA ARG A 33 -22.53 4.36 -5.30
C ARG A 33 -22.39 5.84 -5.67
N HIS A 34 -21.17 6.35 -5.63
CA HIS A 34 -20.83 7.75 -5.98
C HIS A 34 -20.22 7.89 -7.37
N GLY A 35 -19.90 6.78 -8.03
CA GLY A 35 -19.28 6.71 -9.34
C GLY A 35 -18.32 5.55 -9.47
N ARG A 36 -17.64 5.47 -10.59
CA ARG A 36 -16.74 4.36 -10.91
C ARG A 36 -15.53 4.30 -9.97
N VAL A 37 -15.07 3.09 -9.69
CA VAL A 37 -13.91 2.84 -8.82
C VAL A 37 -12.86 2.04 -9.58
N LEU A 38 -11.60 2.48 -9.49
CA LEU A 38 -10.44 1.75 -10.00
C LEU A 38 -9.67 1.16 -8.80
N ILE A 39 -9.32 -0.11 -8.88
CA ILE A 39 -8.39 -0.78 -7.97
C ILE A 39 -7.11 -1.04 -8.75
N LEU A 40 -5.99 -0.48 -8.31
CA LEU A 40 -4.67 -0.79 -8.86
C LEU A 40 -3.99 -1.80 -7.95
N ALA A 41 -3.57 -2.92 -8.53
CA ALA A 41 -2.95 -4.02 -7.82
C ALA A 41 -1.70 -4.54 -8.55
N PRO A 42 -0.80 -5.27 -7.88
CA PRO A 42 0.27 -5.99 -8.53
C PRO A 42 -0.26 -7.00 -9.56
N LEU A 43 0.55 -7.29 -10.59
CA LEU A 43 0.15 -8.12 -11.73
C LEU A 43 -0.49 -9.46 -11.33
N ALA A 44 0.10 -10.15 -10.37
CA ALA A 44 -0.38 -11.45 -9.91
C ALA A 44 -1.65 -11.38 -9.06
N VAL A 45 -1.97 -10.21 -8.49
CA VAL A 45 -3.06 -10.02 -7.52
C VAL A 45 -4.37 -9.63 -8.20
N ALA A 46 -4.34 -8.85 -9.28
CA ALA A 46 -5.54 -8.34 -9.92
C ALA A 46 -6.57 -9.45 -10.31
N PRO A 47 -6.19 -10.59 -10.91
CA PRO A 47 -7.14 -11.69 -11.17
C PRO A 47 -7.71 -12.31 -9.88
N GLN A 48 -6.88 -12.44 -8.85
CA GLN A 48 -7.31 -12.97 -7.55
C GLN A 48 -8.35 -12.07 -6.89
N THR A 49 -8.18 -10.75 -6.95
CA THR A 49 -9.14 -9.78 -6.44
C THR A 49 -10.52 -9.94 -7.10
N GLN A 50 -10.58 -10.20 -8.40
CA GLN A 50 -11.83 -10.48 -9.11
C GLN A 50 -12.51 -11.76 -8.60
N ILE A 51 -11.73 -12.83 -8.39
CA ILE A 51 -12.23 -14.11 -7.89
C ILE A 51 -12.80 -13.94 -6.46
N GLU A 52 -12.06 -13.28 -5.59
CA GLU A 52 -12.51 -13.01 -4.21
C GLU A 52 -13.76 -12.11 -4.18
N ALA A 53 -13.82 -11.10 -5.04
CA ALA A 53 -14.98 -10.22 -5.14
C ALA A 53 -16.26 -10.99 -5.50
N ALA A 54 -16.17 -11.96 -6.41
CA ALA A 54 -17.31 -12.81 -6.76
C ALA A 54 -17.82 -13.62 -5.56
N GLN A 55 -16.93 -14.08 -4.66
CA GLN A 55 -17.32 -14.77 -3.41
C GLN A 55 -18.12 -13.86 -2.46
N PHE A 56 -17.84 -12.54 -2.48
CA PHE A 56 -18.58 -11.53 -1.72
C PHE A 56 -19.82 -10.97 -2.45
N GLY A 57 -20.13 -11.51 -3.64
CA GLY A 57 -21.23 -11.01 -4.47
C GLY A 57 -20.98 -9.60 -5.04
N VAL A 58 -19.73 -9.23 -5.25
CA VAL A 58 -19.32 -7.96 -5.84
C VAL A 58 -18.78 -8.21 -7.26
N GLU A 59 -19.37 -7.53 -8.23
CA GLU A 59 -18.92 -7.61 -9.62
C GLU A 59 -17.74 -6.64 -9.83
N ILE A 60 -16.59 -7.17 -10.21
CA ILE A 60 -15.37 -6.42 -10.56
C ILE A 60 -14.84 -6.90 -11.90
N ASP A 61 -14.59 -5.98 -12.83
CA ASP A 61 -13.94 -6.27 -14.11
C ASP A 61 -12.41 -6.24 -13.96
N CYS A 62 -11.75 -7.36 -14.20
CA CYS A 62 -10.28 -7.41 -14.27
C CYS A 62 -9.86 -7.08 -15.72
N ALA A 63 -9.31 -5.87 -15.93
CA ALA A 63 -9.08 -5.35 -17.27
C ALA A 63 -7.71 -4.67 -17.41
N LYS A 64 -7.17 -4.74 -18.65
CA LYS A 64 -5.96 -4.01 -19.04
C LYS A 64 -6.24 -2.61 -19.58
N GLN A 65 -7.48 -2.32 -19.91
CA GLN A 65 -7.96 -1.03 -20.42
C GLN A 65 -9.37 -0.77 -19.93
N ASP A 66 -9.79 0.48 -19.95
CA ASP A 66 -11.12 0.89 -19.52
C ASP A 66 -12.21 0.28 -20.42
N ARG A 67 -13.17 -0.41 -19.80
CA ARG A 67 -14.35 -1.01 -20.45
C ARG A 67 -15.66 -0.41 -19.95
N GLY A 68 -15.60 0.61 -19.11
CA GLY A 68 -16.78 1.26 -18.55
C GLY A 68 -17.41 0.55 -17.36
N ALA A 69 -16.78 -0.48 -16.78
CA ALA A 69 -17.30 -1.17 -15.60
C ALA A 69 -17.38 -0.25 -14.38
N LEU A 70 -18.32 -0.52 -13.48
CA LEU A 70 -18.52 0.26 -12.26
C LEU A 70 -17.34 0.14 -11.30
N ILE A 71 -16.80 -1.07 -11.15
CA ILE A 71 -15.58 -1.35 -10.40
C ILE A 71 -14.64 -2.11 -11.33
N THR A 72 -13.43 -1.60 -11.48
CA THR A 72 -12.38 -2.24 -12.29
C THR A 72 -11.16 -2.50 -11.43
N VAL A 73 -10.55 -3.68 -11.56
CA VAL A 73 -9.20 -3.96 -11.06
C VAL A 73 -8.23 -4.05 -12.23
N ALA A 74 -7.10 -3.38 -12.13
CA ALA A 74 -6.05 -3.35 -13.14
C ALA A 74 -4.66 -3.39 -12.51
N ASN A 75 -3.65 -3.75 -13.31
CA ASN A 75 -2.26 -3.66 -12.86
C ASN A 75 -1.76 -2.21 -12.95
N TYR A 76 -0.80 -1.87 -12.12
CA TYR A 76 -0.15 -0.56 -12.14
C TYR A 76 0.42 -0.18 -13.51
N GLU A 77 0.98 -1.15 -14.24
CA GLU A 77 1.55 -0.94 -15.57
C GLU A 77 0.51 -0.51 -16.60
N ASN A 78 -0.74 -0.88 -16.38
CA ASN A 78 -1.84 -0.56 -17.30
C ASN A 78 -2.51 0.79 -16.99
N LEU A 79 -2.06 1.53 -15.98
CA LEU A 79 -2.67 2.80 -15.58
C LEU A 79 -2.87 3.77 -16.75
N HIS A 80 -1.94 3.80 -17.69
CA HIS A 80 -1.99 4.71 -18.86
C HIS A 80 -3.16 4.43 -19.83
N HIS A 81 -3.88 3.31 -19.65
CA HIS A 81 -5.09 2.98 -20.42
C HIS A 81 -6.40 3.41 -19.72
N PHE A 82 -6.29 4.09 -18.59
CA PHE A 82 -7.43 4.56 -17.80
C PHE A 82 -7.36 6.08 -17.66
N ASP A 83 -8.48 6.77 -17.92
CA ASP A 83 -8.61 8.19 -17.64
C ASP A 83 -9.00 8.38 -16.17
N PRO A 84 -8.12 8.95 -15.32
CA PRO A 84 -8.38 9.14 -13.89
C PRO A 84 -9.64 9.96 -13.61
N ALA A 85 -10.02 10.89 -14.50
CA ALA A 85 -11.19 11.74 -14.35
C ALA A 85 -12.52 10.96 -14.39
N GLN A 86 -12.52 9.74 -14.90
CA GLN A 86 -13.69 8.87 -14.96
C GLN A 86 -14.00 8.17 -13.63
N PHE A 87 -13.12 8.27 -12.64
CA PHE A 87 -13.23 7.51 -11.40
C PHE A 87 -13.50 8.41 -10.19
N ALA A 88 -14.58 8.09 -9.48
CA ALA A 88 -14.88 8.71 -8.19
C ALA A 88 -13.99 8.15 -7.07
N GLY A 89 -13.50 6.92 -7.21
CA GLY A 89 -12.66 6.27 -6.22
C GLY A 89 -11.45 5.54 -6.80
N ILE A 90 -10.35 5.55 -6.05
CA ILE A 90 -9.13 4.81 -6.35
C ILE A 90 -8.65 4.04 -5.13
N VAL A 91 -8.30 2.78 -5.33
CA VAL A 91 -7.65 1.92 -4.34
C VAL A 91 -6.25 1.58 -4.85
N LEU A 92 -5.25 1.73 -4.00
CA LEU A 92 -3.90 1.21 -4.23
C LEU A 92 -3.70 -0.01 -3.34
N ASP A 93 -3.83 -1.20 -3.92
CA ASP A 93 -3.42 -2.45 -3.28
C ASP A 93 -1.88 -2.57 -3.37
N GLU A 94 -1.27 -2.97 -2.29
CA GLU A 94 0.19 -2.90 -2.08
C GLU A 94 0.74 -1.50 -2.33
N SER A 95 0.16 -0.51 -1.66
CA SER A 95 0.50 0.92 -1.79
C SER A 95 1.95 1.26 -1.40
N SER A 96 2.73 0.30 -0.92
CA SER A 96 4.20 0.40 -0.78
C SER A 96 4.91 0.76 -2.09
N ILE A 97 4.25 0.62 -3.24
CA ILE A 97 4.74 1.14 -4.54
C ILE A 97 5.05 2.64 -4.51
N LEU A 98 4.41 3.38 -3.60
CA LEU A 98 4.67 4.81 -3.40
C LEU A 98 6.01 5.11 -2.69
N LYS A 99 6.75 4.10 -2.20
CA LYS A 99 7.98 4.28 -1.42
C LYS A 99 9.09 5.06 -2.13
N ALA A 100 9.19 4.95 -3.44
CA ALA A 100 10.22 5.62 -4.22
C ALA A 100 9.99 7.14 -4.27
N PHE A 101 10.87 7.93 -3.66
CA PHE A 101 10.74 9.39 -3.57
C PHE A 101 10.75 10.10 -4.92
N THR A 102 11.54 9.59 -5.87
CA THR A 102 11.72 10.17 -7.21
C THR A 102 11.13 9.29 -8.30
N GLY A 103 10.37 8.26 -7.92
CA GLY A 103 9.82 7.29 -8.86
C GLY A 103 8.78 7.91 -9.79
N LYS A 104 8.94 7.71 -11.10
CA LYS A 104 7.97 8.15 -12.11
C LYS A 104 6.55 7.65 -11.77
N THR A 105 6.43 6.40 -11.33
CA THR A 105 5.14 5.79 -10.95
C THR A 105 4.49 6.54 -9.78
N ARG A 106 5.24 6.88 -8.73
CA ARG A 106 4.73 7.65 -7.60
C ARG A 106 4.16 9.00 -8.05
N THR A 107 4.95 9.77 -8.81
CA THR A 107 4.53 11.09 -9.30
C THR A 107 3.29 10.98 -10.18
N THR A 108 3.28 10.03 -11.11
CA THR A 108 2.12 9.77 -11.97
C THR A 108 0.87 9.45 -11.14
N LEU A 109 0.96 8.56 -10.13
CA LEU A 109 -0.18 8.22 -9.27
C LEU A 109 -0.72 9.42 -8.50
N ILE A 110 0.16 10.21 -7.87
CA ILE A 110 -0.25 11.39 -7.09
C ILE A 110 -0.92 12.44 -7.98
N GLU A 111 -0.34 12.73 -9.14
CA GLU A 111 -0.86 13.75 -10.05
C GLU A 111 -2.16 13.30 -10.72
N SER A 112 -2.22 12.06 -11.21
CA SER A 112 -3.38 11.52 -11.91
C SER A 112 -4.63 11.49 -11.04
N PHE A 113 -4.49 11.17 -9.75
CA PHE A 113 -5.64 11.03 -8.85
C PHE A 113 -5.80 12.20 -7.88
N ARG A 114 -5.14 13.33 -8.15
CA ARG A 114 -5.23 14.52 -7.28
C ARG A 114 -6.66 14.98 -7.02
N GLU A 115 -7.50 14.93 -8.04
CA GLU A 115 -8.89 15.38 -7.97
C GLU A 115 -9.87 14.27 -7.58
N THR A 116 -9.43 13.01 -7.55
CA THR A 116 -10.30 11.89 -7.18
C THR A 116 -10.75 12.01 -5.73
N PRO A 117 -12.07 12.06 -5.45
CA PRO A 117 -12.57 12.38 -4.12
C PRO A 117 -12.31 11.27 -3.08
N PHE A 118 -12.43 9.99 -3.48
CA PHE A 118 -12.26 8.84 -2.59
C PHE A 118 -10.97 8.11 -2.88
N ARG A 119 -10.09 7.95 -1.88
CA ARG A 119 -8.78 7.32 -2.05
C ARG A 119 -8.49 6.36 -0.90
N LEU A 120 -8.09 5.15 -1.23
CA LEU A 120 -7.68 4.15 -0.26
C LEU A 120 -6.27 3.64 -0.60
N CYS A 121 -5.38 3.66 0.38
CA CYS A 121 -4.12 2.94 0.34
C CYS A 121 -4.23 1.69 1.22
N ALA A 122 -3.76 0.53 0.74
CA ALA A 122 -3.66 -0.68 1.53
C ALA A 122 -2.29 -1.32 1.35
N THR A 123 -1.63 -1.66 2.45
CA THR A 123 -0.36 -2.41 2.45
C THR A 123 -0.05 -2.96 3.85
N ALA A 124 0.75 -4.03 3.90
CA ALA A 124 1.34 -4.52 5.15
C ALA A 124 2.62 -3.74 5.52
N THR A 125 3.29 -3.13 4.55
CA THR A 125 4.60 -2.50 4.71
C THR A 125 4.58 -1.04 4.28
N PRO A 126 3.93 -0.14 5.07
CA PRO A 126 3.75 1.26 4.67
C PRO A 126 5.05 2.07 4.65
N ALA A 127 6.04 1.68 5.43
CA ALA A 127 7.32 2.36 5.57
C ALA A 127 8.42 1.31 5.82
N PRO A 128 8.77 0.50 4.79
CA PRO A 128 9.68 -0.63 4.96
C PRO A 128 11.12 -0.21 5.31
N ASN A 129 11.55 0.97 4.91
CA ASN A 129 12.90 1.45 5.17
C ASN A 129 12.93 2.61 6.18
N ASP A 130 12.04 3.58 6.04
CA ASP A 130 12.05 4.79 6.84
C ASP A 130 10.64 5.41 6.96
N PHE A 131 10.32 6.00 8.11
CA PHE A 131 9.04 6.66 8.34
C PHE A 131 8.76 7.86 7.42
N THR A 132 9.77 8.41 6.76
CA THR A 132 9.57 9.46 5.74
C THR A 132 8.78 8.98 4.55
N GLU A 133 8.74 7.66 4.28
CA GLU A 133 7.93 7.05 3.21
C GLU A 133 6.43 7.23 3.43
N LEU A 134 5.98 7.39 4.70
CA LEU A 134 4.59 7.70 5.04
C LEU A 134 4.13 9.04 4.44
N GLY A 135 5.07 9.95 4.18
CA GLY A 135 4.80 11.20 3.49
C GLY A 135 4.24 11.00 2.08
N ASN A 136 4.66 9.96 1.39
CA ASN A 136 4.16 9.64 0.05
C ASN A 136 2.70 9.17 0.07
N HIS A 137 2.32 8.37 1.07
CA HIS A 137 0.93 7.99 1.30
C HIS A 137 0.07 9.20 1.65
N SER A 138 0.56 10.07 2.55
CA SER A 138 -0.11 11.31 2.93
C SER A 138 -0.34 12.22 1.71
N GLU A 139 0.66 12.37 0.85
CA GLU A 139 0.58 13.19 -0.36
C GLU A 139 -0.39 12.61 -1.38
N PHE A 140 -0.36 11.30 -1.62
CA PHE A 140 -1.35 10.64 -2.48
C PHE A 140 -2.77 10.82 -1.94
N LEU A 141 -2.97 10.69 -0.64
CA LEU A 141 -4.27 10.90 0.01
C LEU A 141 -4.70 12.38 0.04
N GLY A 142 -3.78 13.32 -0.27
CA GLY A 142 -4.06 14.75 -0.22
C GLY A 142 -4.25 15.28 1.19
N VAL A 143 -3.59 14.68 2.17
CA VAL A 143 -3.62 15.11 3.58
C VAL A 143 -2.57 16.18 3.83
N LYS A 144 -1.31 15.89 3.45
CA LYS A 144 -0.16 16.79 3.58
C LYS A 144 0.92 16.34 2.59
N THR A 145 1.62 17.27 1.97
CA THR A 145 2.76 16.93 1.13
C THR A 145 3.88 16.30 1.97
N ARG A 146 4.72 15.47 1.32
CA ARG A 146 5.89 14.91 1.98
C ARG A 146 6.81 15.98 2.53
N THR A 147 7.01 17.08 1.80
CA THR A 147 7.85 18.20 2.23
C THR A 147 7.32 18.87 3.49
N GLU A 148 6.02 19.12 3.57
CA GLU A 148 5.37 19.69 4.77
C GLU A 148 5.50 18.74 5.97
N MET A 149 5.31 17.43 5.77
CA MET A 149 5.50 16.43 6.82
C MET A 149 6.92 16.44 7.36
N LEU A 150 7.92 16.46 6.47
CA LEU A 150 9.33 16.51 6.87
C LEU A 150 9.64 17.79 7.63
N ALA A 151 9.22 18.94 7.15
CA ALA A 151 9.45 20.23 7.81
C ALA A 151 8.85 20.26 9.22
N GLU A 152 7.68 19.68 9.41
CA GLU A 152 6.95 19.71 10.68
C GLU A 152 7.51 18.70 11.68
N TYR A 153 7.69 17.46 11.29
CA TYR A 153 7.95 16.35 12.22
C TYR A 153 9.38 15.83 12.23
N PHE A 154 10.18 16.10 11.20
CA PHE A 154 11.50 15.50 11.06
C PHE A 154 12.63 16.52 11.16
N VAL A 155 13.78 16.03 11.53
CA VAL A 155 15.06 16.75 11.46
C VAL A 155 16.03 15.92 10.65
N HIS A 156 16.82 16.61 9.84
CA HIS A 156 17.92 15.98 9.10
C HIS A 156 19.08 15.73 10.07
N ASP A 157 19.61 14.52 10.09
CA ASP A 157 20.78 14.21 10.91
C ASP A 157 22.03 14.76 10.22
N MET A 158 22.71 15.69 10.89
CA MET A 158 23.87 16.40 10.32
C MET A 158 25.11 15.49 10.18
N ASP A 159 25.13 14.37 10.91
CA ASP A 159 26.25 13.43 10.92
C ASP A 159 26.18 12.41 9.78
N THR A 160 25.01 12.25 9.15
CA THR A 160 24.79 11.36 8.01
C THR A 160 24.02 12.09 6.94
N THR A 161 24.51 12.08 5.70
CA THR A 161 23.93 12.86 4.59
C THR A 161 22.55 12.36 4.11
N GLN A 162 22.00 11.32 4.71
CA GLN A 162 20.78 10.67 4.21
C GLN A 162 19.70 10.38 5.28
N ASP A 163 19.96 10.57 6.57
CA ASP A 163 19.05 10.09 7.60
C ASP A 163 18.16 11.19 8.15
N TRP A 164 16.85 11.00 7.94
CA TRP A 164 15.80 11.78 8.56
C TRP A 164 15.30 11.05 9.81
N ARG A 165 15.22 11.74 10.93
CA ARG A 165 14.62 11.20 12.16
C ARG A 165 13.49 12.08 12.65
N VAL A 166 12.50 11.48 13.28
CA VAL A 166 11.41 12.24 13.92
C VAL A 166 12.00 13.05 15.07
N LYS A 167 11.68 14.35 15.14
CA LYS A 167 12.06 15.23 16.24
C LYS A 167 11.53 14.64 17.55
N GLY A 168 12.36 14.53 18.59
CA GLY A 168 12.00 13.89 19.86
C GLY A 168 10.69 14.43 20.47
N HIS A 169 10.52 15.77 20.48
CA HIS A 169 9.30 16.42 20.95
C HIS A 169 8.09 16.23 20.03
N ALA A 170 8.28 15.85 18.76
CA ALA A 170 7.22 15.70 17.78
C ALA A 170 6.70 14.26 17.63
N VAL A 171 7.35 13.25 18.24
CA VAL A 171 6.98 11.83 18.08
C VAL A 171 5.49 11.57 18.35
N SER A 172 4.98 12.04 19.47
CA SER A 172 3.58 11.86 19.84
C SER A 172 2.61 12.60 18.89
N ALA A 173 3.01 13.80 18.43
CA ALA A 173 2.21 14.57 17.46
C ALA A 173 2.19 13.90 16.08
N PHE A 174 3.33 13.37 15.64
CA PHE A 174 3.46 12.64 14.40
C PHE A 174 2.53 11.40 14.36
N TRP A 175 2.57 10.55 15.39
CA TRP A 175 1.72 9.36 15.43
C TRP A 175 0.23 9.69 15.56
N ARG A 176 -0.13 10.75 16.30
CA ARG A 176 -1.51 11.24 16.32
C ARG A 176 -1.96 11.74 14.96
N TRP A 177 -1.10 12.42 14.23
CA TRP A 177 -1.38 12.86 12.87
C TRP A 177 -1.57 11.66 11.93
N ILE A 178 -0.68 10.65 11.97
CA ILE A 178 -0.87 9.40 11.21
C ILE A 178 -2.24 8.79 11.52
N ALA A 179 -2.64 8.69 12.79
CA ALA A 179 -3.91 8.13 13.20
C ALA A 179 -5.15 8.89 12.68
N THR A 180 -4.98 10.11 12.17
CA THR A 180 -6.09 10.86 11.56
C THR A 180 -6.48 10.34 10.18
N TRP A 181 -5.58 9.69 9.46
CA TRP A 181 -5.77 9.21 8.10
C TRP A 181 -5.31 7.76 7.86
N GLY A 182 -4.48 7.19 8.72
CA GLY A 182 -3.96 5.83 8.68
C GLY A 182 -4.46 4.98 9.84
N ALA A 183 -4.86 3.75 9.56
CA ALA A 183 -5.17 2.73 10.56
C ALA A 183 -4.12 1.62 10.47
N VAL A 184 -3.47 1.30 11.58
CA VAL A 184 -2.47 0.23 11.68
C VAL A 184 -3.07 -0.93 12.44
N VAL A 185 -3.06 -2.13 11.85
CA VAL A 185 -3.57 -3.36 12.45
C VAL A 185 -2.55 -4.47 12.23
N ARG A 186 -2.00 -5.01 13.30
CA ARG A 186 -1.02 -6.11 13.25
C ARG A 186 -1.68 -7.47 13.50
N THR A 187 -2.65 -7.49 14.40
CA THR A 187 -3.38 -8.69 14.75
C THR A 187 -4.85 -8.35 14.99
N PRO A 188 -5.77 -9.31 14.99
CA PRO A 188 -7.16 -9.09 15.38
C PRO A 188 -7.30 -8.52 16.79
N ALA A 189 -6.35 -8.77 17.69
CA ALA A 189 -6.35 -8.24 19.06
C ALA A 189 -6.27 -6.71 19.10
N ASP A 190 -5.65 -6.04 18.11
CA ASP A 190 -5.62 -4.58 17.99
C ASP A 190 -7.04 -4.00 17.80
N LEU A 191 -7.99 -4.82 17.36
CA LEU A 191 -9.40 -4.47 17.20
C LEU A 191 -10.30 -5.09 18.27
N GLY A 192 -9.72 -5.69 19.32
CA GLY A 192 -10.43 -6.31 20.43
C GLY A 192 -11.00 -7.71 20.11
N HIS A 193 -10.49 -8.39 19.08
CA HIS A 193 -10.90 -9.73 18.70
C HIS A 193 -9.86 -10.78 19.13
N ASP A 194 -10.27 -12.05 19.18
CA ASP A 194 -9.37 -13.17 19.43
C ASP A 194 -8.35 -13.30 18.29
N ASP A 195 -7.08 -13.44 18.64
CA ASP A 195 -5.96 -13.58 17.70
C ASP A 195 -5.35 -14.99 17.67
N SER A 196 -5.91 -15.95 18.38
CA SER A 196 -5.35 -17.29 18.54
C SER A 196 -5.09 -18.00 17.20
N ALA A 197 -5.97 -17.81 16.21
CA ALA A 197 -5.85 -18.36 14.88
C ALA A 197 -4.77 -17.68 14.02
N TYR A 198 -4.27 -16.51 14.44
CA TYR A 198 -3.27 -15.72 13.72
C TYR A 198 -1.86 -15.83 14.32
N ARG A 199 -1.71 -16.59 15.42
CA ARG A 199 -0.40 -16.80 16.05
C ARG A 199 0.42 -17.77 15.21
N LEU A 200 1.48 -17.25 14.62
CA LEU A 200 2.45 -18.07 13.91
C LEU A 200 3.25 -18.93 14.90
N LEU A 201 3.59 -20.13 14.47
CA LEU A 201 4.55 -20.95 15.21
C LEU A 201 5.90 -20.21 15.31
N PRO A 202 6.65 -20.43 16.39
CA PRO A 202 8.00 -19.86 16.51
C PRO A 202 8.87 -20.22 15.31
N LEU A 203 9.54 -19.23 14.73
CA LEU A 203 10.50 -19.46 13.66
C LEU A 203 11.64 -20.34 14.18
N ARG A 204 11.86 -21.49 13.56
CA ARG A 204 13.02 -22.34 13.81
C ARG A 204 13.96 -22.18 12.63
N MET A 205 15.09 -21.54 12.85
CA MET A 205 16.16 -21.46 11.86
C MET A 205 17.10 -22.65 12.05
N HIS A 206 17.45 -23.30 10.96
CA HIS A 206 18.46 -24.34 10.91
C HIS A 206 19.53 -23.87 9.93
N ASP A 207 20.72 -23.65 10.43
CA ASP A 207 21.87 -23.35 9.59
C ASP A 207 22.36 -24.64 8.95
N VAL A 208 22.35 -24.70 7.63
CA VAL A 208 22.98 -25.79 6.87
C VAL A 208 24.27 -25.24 6.30
N VAL A 209 25.38 -25.69 6.88
CA VAL A 209 26.71 -25.38 6.33
C VAL A 209 27.00 -26.40 5.23
N VAL A 210 27.17 -25.92 4.01
CA VAL A 210 27.62 -26.75 2.88
C VAL A 210 29.09 -26.46 2.66
N ASP A 211 29.94 -27.48 2.92
CA ASP A 211 31.35 -27.39 2.56
C ASP A 211 31.51 -27.41 1.04
N VAL A 212 32.11 -26.36 0.50
CA VAL A 212 32.33 -26.18 -0.95
C VAL A 212 33.73 -26.58 -1.40
N ASP A 213 34.45 -27.40 -0.65
CA ASP A 213 35.82 -27.80 -0.96
C ASP A 213 35.97 -28.57 -2.28
N ASP A 214 34.88 -29.05 -2.89
CA ASP A 214 34.92 -29.82 -4.14
C ASP A 214 34.72 -28.99 -5.45
N LEU A 215 34.62 -27.66 -5.38
CA LEU A 215 34.43 -26.82 -6.57
C LEU A 215 35.71 -26.21 -7.16
N ALA A 216 36.90 -26.57 -6.65
CA ALA A 216 38.18 -26.09 -7.17
C ALA A 216 38.55 -26.63 -8.57
N GLY A 217 37.67 -27.33 -9.25
CA GLY A 217 37.90 -27.93 -10.57
C GLY A 217 36.99 -27.47 -11.72
N GLN A 218 36.05 -26.53 -11.51
CA GLN A 218 35.19 -26.04 -12.59
C GLN A 218 35.60 -24.65 -13.05
N THR A 219 36.32 -24.63 -14.16
CA THR A 219 36.65 -23.46 -14.96
C THR A 219 35.41 -22.63 -15.30
N GLU A 220 35.58 -21.30 -15.19
CA GLU A 220 34.66 -20.25 -15.63
C GLU A 220 33.93 -20.59 -16.93
N ARG A 221 32.60 -20.70 -16.86
CA ARG A 221 31.76 -20.54 -18.05
C ARG A 221 31.24 -19.10 -18.07
N THR A 222 31.92 -18.29 -18.88
CA THR A 222 31.44 -16.96 -19.28
C THR A 222 30.12 -17.13 -20.01
N PHE A 223 29.07 -16.51 -19.48
CA PHE A 223 27.84 -16.29 -20.26
C PHE A 223 28.07 -15.10 -21.18
N GLY A 224 28.04 -15.35 -22.51
CA GLY A 224 27.98 -14.35 -23.53
C GLY A 224 26.55 -13.85 -23.76
#